data_617040cf771f6edfc3ae99833f907bda
#
_entry.id   617040cf771f6edfc3ae99833f907bda
#
_cell.length_a   1.000
_cell.length_b   1.000
_cell.length_c   1.000
_cell.angle_alpha   90.00
_cell.angle_beta   90.00
_cell.angle_gamma   90.00
#
_symmetry.space_group_name_H-M   'P 1'
#
loop_
_entity.id
_entity.type
_entity.pdbx_description
1 polymer ?
#
loop_
_entity_poly.entity_id
_entity_poly.type
_entity_poly.pdbx_seq_one_letter_code
_entity_poly.pdbx_strand_id
1 'polypeptide(L)'
;MTQSTRAPVLVLNQNYQPLNICDIRRAVKLVGKGKAESVQDTGEYVHTVTDIFERPDVIRLVYMVKRPLQRRKMSRNEIFTRDNQTCQYCGTRSRDMTIDHIRPRCKGGEYTWINVVTACKNCNHRKAGRTPQEAGMRLRNKPYEPRPNPYSFLKPESLKNTWLKFVPWLLPESNPLVS
;
A
#
# COMPACT_ATOMS: atom_id res chain seq x y z
N MET A 1 -18.85 14.99 -25.17
CA MET A 1 -18.28 13.86 -24.41
C MET A 1 -17.50 14.44 -23.25
N THR A 2 -18.05 14.38 -22.05
CA THR A 2 -17.43 14.90 -20.82
C THR A 2 -16.25 14.02 -20.46
N GLN A 3 -15.04 14.42 -20.88
CA GLN A 3 -13.80 13.76 -20.48
C GLN A 3 -13.70 13.76 -18.97
N SER A 4 -13.50 12.58 -18.38
CA SER A 4 -13.41 12.39 -16.94
C SER A 4 -12.28 13.23 -16.35
N THR A 5 -12.62 14.36 -15.76
CA THR A 5 -11.70 15.27 -15.05
C THR A 5 -11.02 14.61 -13.84
N ARG A 6 -11.34 13.37 -13.54
CA ARG A 6 -10.81 12.55 -12.42
C ARG A 6 -9.79 11.50 -12.85
N ALA A 7 -9.33 11.52 -14.12
CA ALA A 7 -8.32 10.56 -14.54
C ALA A 7 -7.05 10.68 -13.68
N PRO A 8 -6.54 9.57 -13.17
CA PRO A 8 -5.35 9.58 -12.32
C PRO A 8 -4.09 9.83 -13.15
N VAL A 9 -3.20 10.65 -12.60
CA VAL A 9 -1.88 11.01 -13.14
C VAL A 9 -0.82 10.66 -12.10
N LEU A 10 0.21 9.94 -12.51
CA LEU A 10 1.34 9.61 -11.64
C LEU A 10 2.24 10.83 -11.47
N VAL A 11 2.54 11.17 -10.23
CA VAL A 11 3.48 12.24 -9.88
C VAL A 11 4.79 11.62 -9.44
N LEU A 12 5.86 11.94 -10.14
CA LEU A 12 7.22 11.57 -9.80
C LEU A 12 7.91 12.72 -9.07
N ASN A 13 8.80 12.37 -8.18
CA ASN A 13 9.74 13.30 -7.58
C ASN A 13 10.82 13.70 -8.60
N GLN A 14 11.65 14.67 -8.29
CA GLN A 14 12.77 15.10 -9.14
C GLN A 14 13.69 13.93 -9.54
N ASN A 15 13.89 12.96 -8.67
CA ASN A 15 14.71 11.76 -8.91
C ASN A 15 13.95 10.59 -9.54
N TYR A 16 12.81 10.86 -10.18
CA TYR A 16 11.92 9.85 -10.81
C TYR A 16 11.28 8.83 -9.86
N GLN A 17 11.44 8.96 -8.56
CA GLN A 17 10.72 8.11 -7.61
C GLN A 17 9.24 8.47 -7.56
N PRO A 18 8.32 7.51 -7.58
CA PRO A 18 6.90 7.76 -7.41
C PRO A 18 6.61 8.49 -6.09
N LEU A 19 5.89 9.59 -6.18
CA LEU A 19 5.60 10.44 -5.03
C LEU A 19 4.13 10.35 -4.64
N ASN A 20 3.22 10.43 -5.60
CA ASN A 20 1.78 10.42 -5.37
C ASN A 20 1.02 10.15 -6.69
N ILE A 21 -0.30 9.99 -6.57
CA ILE A 21 -1.24 10.05 -7.68
C ILE A 21 -2.12 11.29 -7.46
N CYS A 22 -2.33 12.07 -8.51
CA CYS A 22 -3.25 13.20 -8.47
C CYS A 22 -4.26 13.13 -9.62
N ASP A 23 -5.28 13.98 -9.58
CA ASP A 23 -6.18 14.18 -10.71
C ASP A 23 -5.53 15.05 -11.80
N ILE A 24 -6.11 15.00 -12.99
CA ILE A 24 -5.61 15.73 -14.16
C ILE A 24 -5.61 17.25 -13.93
N ARG A 25 -6.59 17.82 -13.22
CA ARG A 25 -6.66 19.26 -12.94
C ARG A 25 -5.45 19.73 -12.15
N ARG A 26 -5.07 18.94 -11.15
CA ARG A 26 -3.87 19.22 -10.34
C ARG A 26 -2.60 19.06 -11.15
N ALA A 27 -2.52 18.03 -12.01
CA ALA A 27 -1.36 17.81 -12.87
C ALA A 27 -1.14 18.98 -13.84
N VAL A 28 -2.17 19.38 -14.60
CA VAL A 28 -2.11 20.53 -15.52
C VAL A 28 -1.75 21.82 -14.79
N LYS A 29 -2.32 22.07 -13.60
CA LYS A 29 -1.96 23.24 -12.79
C LYS A 29 -0.50 23.25 -12.34
N LEU A 30 0.08 22.07 -12.06
CA LEU A 30 1.50 21.96 -11.69
C LEU A 30 2.40 22.23 -12.90
N VAL A 31 2.08 21.69 -14.07
CA VAL A 31 2.81 21.90 -15.30
C VAL A 31 2.69 23.34 -15.77
N GLY A 32 1.50 23.92 -15.83
CA GLY A 32 1.29 25.31 -16.23
C GLY A 32 1.94 26.35 -15.30
N LYS A 33 2.23 25.97 -14.04
CA LYS A 33 3.00 26.82 -13.11
C LYS A 33 4.51 26.56 -13.15
N GLY A 34 5.02 25.75 -14.06
CA GLY A 34 6.43 25.38 -14.12
C GLY A 34 6.94 24.60 -12.90
N LYS A 35 6.04 24.00 -12.10
CA LYS A 35 6.39 23.19 -10.92
C LYS A 35 6.57 21.71 -11.21
N ALA A 36 6.13 21.29 -12.39
CA ALA A 36 6.30 19.93 -12.92
C ALA A 36 6.47 19.98 -14.43
N GLU A 37 7.07 18.93 -14.96
CA GLU A 37 7.21 18.66 -16.40
C GLU A 37 6.38 17.43 -16.75
N SER A 38 5.79 17.39 -17.94
CA SER A 38 5.19 16.16 -18.45
C SER A 38 6.32 15.21 -18.87
N VAL A 39 6.25 13.97 -18.37
CA VAL A 39 7.20 12.90 -18.72
C VAL A 39 6.58 11.95 -19.72
N GLN A 40 5.26 11.80 -19.65
CA GLN A 40 4.49 11.00 -20.57
C GLN A 40 3.07 11.55 -20.67
N ASP A 41 2.64 11.71 -21.90
CA ASP A 41 1.31 12.19 -22.27
C ASP A 41 0.48 11.05 -22.88
N THR A 42 -0.85 11.26 -22.94
CA THR A 42 -1.78 10.25 -23.45
C THR A 42 -2.11 10.43 -24.94
N GLY A 43 -1.64 11.51 -25.57
CA GLY A 43 -2.07 11.93 -26.92
C GLY A 43 -3.44 12.60 -26.98
N GLU A 44 -4.14 12.72 -25.85
CA GLU A 44 -5.40 13.45 -25.73
C GLU A 44 -5.13 14.88 -25.26
N TYR A 45 -6.04 15.81 -25.56
CA TYR A 45 -5.91 17.21 -25.16
C TYR A 45 -6.91 17.60 -24.08
N VAL A 46 -6.47 18.46 -23.18
CA VAL A 46 -7.31 19.05 -22.12
C VAL A 46 -7.37 20.56 -22.34
N HIS A 47 -8.58 21.07 -22.49
CA HIS A 47 -8.84 22.48 -22.62
C HIS A 47 -8.98 23.09 -21.21
N THR A 48 -8.22 24.16 -20.98
CA THR A 48 -8.40 25.05 -19.83
C THR A 48 -9.03 26.36 -20.31
N VAL A 49 -9.28 27.29 -19.42
CA VAL A 49 -9.86 28.60 -19.79
C VAL A 49 -8.92 29.41 -20.68
N THR A 50 -7.62 29.26 -20.51
CA THR A 50 -6.58 30.05 -21.18
C THR A 50 -5.76 29.28 -22.21
N ASP A 51 -5.64 27.95 -22.04
CA ASP A 51 -4.68 27.15 -22.78
C ASP A 51 -5.19 25.76 -23.11
N ILE A 52 -4.55 25.12 -24.09
CA ILE A 52 -4.73 23.73 -24.46
C ILE A 52 -3.47 22.99 -24.04
N PHE A 53 -3.62 21.94 -23.23
CA PHE A 53 -2.52 21.08 -22.80
C PHE A 53 -2.71 19.67 -23.33
N GLU A 54 -1.63 19.04 -23.75
CA GLU A 54 -1.63 17.59 -23.92
C GLU A 54 -1.85 16.96 -22.55
N ARG A 55 -2.75 15.98 -22.49
CA ARG A 55 -3.13 15.35 -21.23
C ARG A 55 -1.98 14.53 -20.65
N PRO A 56 -1.41 14.95 -19.52
CA PRO A 56 -0.32 14.22 -18.90
C PRO A 56 -0.84 12.92 -18.27
N ASP A 57 -0.10 11.84 -18.43
CA ASP A 57 -0.28 10.57 -17.72
C ASP A 57 0.72 10.40 -16.59
N VAL A 58 1.93 10.95 -16.77
CA VAL A 58 2.99 10.98 -15.76
C VAL A 58 3.63 12.37 -15.78
N ILE A 59 3.73 12.99 -14.62
CA ILE A 59 4.45 14.26 -14.42
C ILE A 59 5.60 14.09 -13.43
N ARG A 60 6.67 14.85 -13.58
CA ARG A 60 7.82 14.92 -12.68
C ARG A 60 7.94 16.30 -12.07
N LEU A 61 8.10 16.37 -10.76
CA LEU A 61 8.37 17.66 -10.10
C LEU A 61 9.78 18.14 -10.46
N VAL A 62 9.93 19.46 -10.67
CA VAL A 62 11.23 20.10 -10.94
C VAL A 62 12.04 20.29 -9.66
N TYR A 63 11.47 20.00 -8.50
CA TYR A 63 12.10 20.11 -7.18
C TYR A 63 11.96 18.82 -6.39
N MET A 64 12.90 18.63 -5.45
CA MET A 64 12.89 17.43 -4.57
C MET A 64 11.93 17.61 -3.39
N VAL A 65 11.01 16.68 -3.24
CA VAL A 65 10.17 16.54 -2.05
C VAL A 65 10.76 15.47 -1.15
N LYS A 66 11.24 15.88 0.03
CA LYS A 66 11.67 14.94 1.06
C LYS A 66 10.43 14.34 1.73
N ARG A 67 10.26 13.03 1.63
CA ARG A 67 9.14 12.30 2.24
C ARG A 67 9.66 11.52 3.44
N PRO A 68 9.24 11.86 4.67
CA PRO A 68 9.61 11.06 5.83
C PRO A 68 8.98 9.67 5.71
N LEU A 69 9.75 8.63 6.00
CA LEU A 69 9.23 7.27 6.08
C LEU A 69 8.29 7.19 7.29
N GLN A 70 7.00 7.15 7.03
CA GLN A 70 6.01 6.99 8.08
C GLN A 70 5.89 5.50 8.46
N ARG A 71 5.99 5.20 9.76
CA ARG A 71 5.69 3.87 10.27
C ARG A 71 4.26 3.49 9.92
N ARG A 72 4.04 2.23 9.57
CA ARG A 72 2.69 1.74 9.30
C ARG A 72 1.85 1.82 10.57
N LYS A 73 0.70 2.47 10.48
CA LYS A 73 -0.27 2.47 11.59
C LYS A 73 -0.84 1.06 11.73
N MET A 74 -0.79 0.54 12.94
CA MET A 74 -1.33 -0.78 13.22
C MET A 74 -2.85 -0.76 13.07
N SER A 75 -3.37 -1.57 12.17
CA SER A 75 -4.79 -1.75 11.91
C SER A 75 -5.10 -3.22 11.63
N ARG A 76 -6.38 -3.59 11.73
CA ARG A 76 -6.84 -4.95 11.42
C ARG A 76 -6.41 -5.38 10.00
N ASN A 77 -6.63 -4.52 9.02
CA ASN A 77 -6.28 -4.82 7.62
C ASN A 77 -4.77 -4.98 7.42
N GLU A 78 -3.96 -4.15 8.08
CA GLU A 78 -2.50 -4.24 8.01
C GLU A 78 -1.97 -5.55 8.63
N ILE A 79 -2.58 -6.02 9.74
CA ILE A 79 -2.24 -7.30 10.36
C ILE A 79 -2.60 -8.45 9.40
N PHE A 80 -3.79 -8.42 8.80
CA PHE A 80 -4.21 -9.44 7.84
C PHE A 80 -3.33 -9.45 6.58
N THR A 81 -2.93 -8.27 6.09
CA THR A 81 -2.00 -8.14 4.95
C THR A 81 -0.62 -8.70 5.31
N ARG A 82 -0.06 -8.37 6.48
CA ARG A 82 1.22 -8.92 6.96
C ARG A 82 1.21 -10.45 7.00
N ASP A 83 0.12 -11.03 7.48
CA ASP A 83 -0.02 -12.46 7.67
C ASP A 83 -0.63 -13.17 6.44
N ASN A 84 -0.78 -12.45 5.32
CA ASN A 84 -1.33 -12.94 4.05
C ASN A 84 -2.70 -13.61 4.22
N GLN A 85 -3.59 -13.03 5.07
CA GLN A 85 -4.91 -13.55 5.43
C GLN A 85 -4.88 -15.04 5.85
N THR A 86 -3.79 -15.47 6.48
CA THR A 86 -3.52 -16.86 6.86
C THR A 86 -3.50 -16.99 8.37
N CYS A 87 -4.19 -17.98 8.91
CA CYS A 87 -4.14 -18.30 10.33
C CYS A 87 -2.72 -18.68 10.74
N GLN A 88 -2.13 -17.97 11.68
CA GLN A 88 -0.75 -18.21 12.13
C GLN A 88 -0.60 -19.44 13.02
N TYR A 89 -1.69 -20.13 13.33
CA TYR A 89 -1.68 -21.40 14.06
C TYR A 89 -1.84 -22.61 13.13
N CYS A 90 -2.92 -22.70 12.36
CA CYS A 90 -3.23 -23.87 11.52
C CYS A 90 -2.89 -23.71 10.04
N GLY A 91 -2.62 -22.48 9.57
CA GLY A 91 -2.31 -22.21 8.16
C GLY A 91 -3.54 -22.08 7.24
N THR A 92 -4.75 -22.20 7.74
CA THR A 92 -5.96 -22.00 6.94
C THR A 92 -6.02 -20.54 6.44
N ARG A 93 -6.33 -20.38 5.16
CA ARG A 93 -6.55 -19.06 4.53
C ARG A 93 -8.05 -18.84 4.34
N SER A 94 -8.57 -17.70 4.84
CA SER A 94 -9.98 -17.35 4.72
C SER A 94 -10.16 -15.83 4.75
N ARG A 95 -11.29 -15.36 4.27
CA ARG A 95 -11.69 -13.95 4.43
C ARG A 95 -12.24 -13.64 5.82
N ASP A 96 -12.70 -14.66 6.55
CA ASP A 96 -13.30 -14.54 7.89
C ASP A 96 -12.26 -14.83 8.97
N MET A 97 -11.27 -13.93 9.07
CA MET A 97 -10.20 -14.01 10.06
C MET A 97 -10.43 -13.09 11.24
N THR A 98 -9.86 -13.45 12.38
CA THR A 98 -9.83 -12.68 13.62
C THR A 98 -8.40 -12.27 13.96
N ILE A 99 -8.26 -11.30 14.86
CA ILE A 99 -6.98 -10.97 15.47
C ILE A 99 -6.92 -11.65 16.83
N ASP A 100 -5.82 -12.32 17.10
CA ASP A 100 -5.55 -12.94 18.39
C ASP A 100 -4.29 -12.33 19.02
N HIS A 101 -4.32 -12.17 20.36
CA HIS A 101 -3.15 -11.75 21.13
C HIS A 101 -2.34 -12.97 21.54
N ILE A 102 -1.08 -13.05 21.16
CA ILE A 102 -0.16 -14.14 21.56
C ILE A 102 -0.09 -14.24 23.08
N ARG A 103 0.32 -13.15 23.74
CA ARG A 103 0.12 -12.97 25.18
C ARG A 103 -1.24 -12.35 25.39
N PRO A 104 -2.19 -13.02 26.05
CA PRO A 104 -3.54 -12.51 26.24
C PRO A 104 -3.61 -11.19 27.01
N ARG A 105 -4.64 -10.38 26.76
CA ARG A 105 -4.86 -9.12 27.46
C ARG A 105 -4.99 -9.32 28.97
N CYS A 106 -5.69 -10.37 29.41
CA CYS A 106 -5.82 -10.72 30.84
C CYS A 106 -4.47 -11.05 31.50
N LYS A 107 -3.43 -11.31 30.71
CA LYS A 107 -2.05 -11.54 31.19
C LYS A 107 -1.13 -10.35 30.87
N GLY A 108 -1.68 -9.15 30.64
CA GLY A 108 -0.93 -7.94 30.33
C GLY A 108 -0.36 -7.90 28.91
N GLY A 109 -0.99 -8.60 27.97
CA GLY A 109 -0.60 -8.55 26.54
C GLY A 109 -1.08 -7.26 25.90
N GLU A 110 -0.16 -6.49 25.34
CA GLU A 110 -0.43 -5.23 24.62
C GLU A 110 -0.83 -5.47 23.17
N TYR A 111 -1.54 -4.49 22.58
CA TYR A 111 -1.87 -4.47 21.17
C TYR A 111 -0.69 -3.92 20.36
N THR A 112 0.30 -4.76 20.09
CA THR A 112 1.53 -4.41 19.37
C THR A 112 1.77 -5.37 18.20
N TRP A 113 2.57 -4.92 17.20
CA TRP A 113 2.91 -5.72 16.04
C TRP A 113 3.48 -7.11 16.36
N ILE A 114 4.24 -7.20 17.44
CA ILE A 114 4.91 -8.45 17.87
C ILE A 114 4.02 -9.32 18.75
N ASN A 115 2.88 -8.82 19.22
CA ASN A 115 1.98 -9.54 20.12
C ASN A 115 0.64 -9.92 19.52
N VAL A 116 0.33 -9.51 18.27
CA VAL A 116 -0.92 -9.88 17.61
C VAL A 116 -0.67 -10.62 16.31
N VAL A 117 -1.55 -11.58 16.01
CA VAL A 117 -1.49 -12.39 14.80
C VAL A 117 -2.88 -12.61 14.22
N THR A 118 -2.92 -12.92 12.93
CA THR A 118 -4.13 -13.40 12.26
C THR A 118 -4.44 -14.83 12.70
N ALA A 119 -5.67 -15.08 13.13
CA ALA A 119 -6.15 -16.40 13.53
C ALA A 119 -7.54 -16.69 12.95
N CYS A 120 -7.82 -17.93 12.59
CA CYS A 120 -9.19 -18.34 12.32
C CYS A 120 -10.00 -18.42 13.62
N LYS A 121 -11.33 -18.32 13.52
CA LYS A 121 -12.22 -18.37 14.71
C LYS A 121 -11.97 -19.62 15.57
N ASN A 122 -11.80 -20.78 14.95
CA ASN A 122 -11.59 -22.06 15.64
C ASN A 122 -10.28 -22.04 16.46
N CYS A 123 -9.17 -21.59 15.87
CA CYS A 123 -7.90 -21.53 16.61
C CYS A 123 -7.94 -20.48 17.72
N ASN A 124 -8.55 -19.32 17.45
CA ASN A 124 -8.71 -18.27 18.45
C ASN A 124 -9.56 -18.76 19.65
N HIS A 125 -10.68 -19.44 19.37
CA HIS A 125 -11.54 -20.05 20.38
C HIS A 125 -10.81 -21.13 21.20
N ARG A 126 -10.08 -22.03 20.50
CA ARG A 126 -9.30 -23.09 21.16
C ARG A 126 -8.23 -22.52 22.09
N LYS A 127 -7.61 -21.39 21.74
CA LYS A 127 -6.62 -20.72 22.57
C LYS A 127 -7.23 -20.08 23.83
N ALA A 128 -8.42 -19.47 23.72
CA ALA A 128 -9.29 -19.04 24.81
C ALA A 128 -8.58 -18.32 25.98
N GLY A 129 -7.85 -17.23 25.72
CA GLY A 129 -7.18 -16.44 26.74
C GLY A 129 -5.93 -17.07 27.35
N ARG A 130 -5.45 -18.19 26.82
CA ARG A 130 -4.18 -18.81 27.17
C ARG A 130 -3.06 -18.34 26.22
N THR A 131 -1.80 -18.51 26.63
CA THR A 131 -0.68 -18.39 25.68
C THR A 131 -0.68 -19.57 24.69
N PRO A 132 -0.02 -19.47 23.53
CA PRO A 132 0.09 -20.60 22.61
C PRO A 132 0.67 -21.84 23.28
N GLN A 133 1.68 -21.70 24.12
CA GLN A 133 2.31 -22.80 24.84
C GLN A 133 1.31 -23.50 25.77
N GLU A 134 0.56 -22.75 26.58
CA GLU A 134 -0.47 -23.26 27.48
C GLU A 134 -1.62 -23.95 26.74
N ALA A 135 -1.87 -23.53 25.48
CA ALA A 135 -2.91 -24.11 24.64
C ALA A 135 -2.41 -25.29 23.77
N GLY A 136 -1.13 -25.67 23.90
CA GLY A 136 -0.51 -26.70 23.06
C GLY A 136 -0.44 -26.29 21.57
N MET A 137 -0.34 -24.98 21.30
CA MET A 137 -0.33 -24.41 19.96
C MET A 137 1.02 -23.81 19.63
N ARG A 138 1.40 -23.84 18.36
CA ARG A 138 2.62 -23.19 17.85
C ARG A 138 2.28 -22.15 16.80
N LEU A 139 3.02 -21.04 16.80
CA LEU A 139 2.97 -20.07 15.72
C LEU A 139 3.77 -20.59 14.52
N ARG A 140 3.22 -20.42 13.32
CA ARG A 140 3.92 -20.76 12.08
C ARG A 140 5.08 -19.79 11.81
N ASN A 141 4.82 -18.50 12.04
CA ASN A 141 5.82 -17.46 11.86
C ASN A 141 5.88 -16.57 13.09
N LYS A 142 7.07 -16.05 13.39
CA LYS A 142 7.25 -15.04 14.42
C LYS A 142 6.66 -13.71 13.90
N PRO A 143 5.74 -13.06 14.63
CA PRO A 143 5.21 -11.79 14.21
C PRO A 143 6.29 -10.70 14.22
N TYR A 144 6.16 -9.75 13.31
CA TYR A 144 7.12 -8.66 13.13
C TYR A 144 6.39 -7.33 12.81
N GLU A 145 7.07 -6.22 13.04
CA GLU A 145 6.61 -4.91 12.59
C GLU A 145 6.95 -4.74 11.09
N PRO A 146 5.94 -4.51 10.23
CA PRO A 146 6.20 -4.33 8.80
C PRO A 146 7.02 -3.07 8.54
N ARG A 147 7.96 -3.17 7.62
CA ARG A 147 8.74 -2.00 7.19
C ARG A 147 7.83 -0.92 6.59
N PRO A 148 8.14 0.36 6.78
CA PRO A 148 7.45 1.43 6.10
C PRO A 148 7.46 1.23 4.58
N ASN A 149 6.31 1.33 3.95
CA ASN A 149 6.22 1.30 2.49
C ASN A 149 5.84 2.70 1.98
N PRO A 150 6.76 3.49 1.42
CA PRO A 150 6.48 4.81 0.89
C PRO A 150 5.56 4.78 -0.34
N TYR A 151 5.39 3.61 -0.95
CA TYR A 151 4.60 3.40 -2.17
C TYR A 151 3.24 2.73 -1.92
N SER A 152 2.74 2.74 -0.68
CA SER A 152 1.46 2.12 -0.31
C SER A 152 0.23 2.71 -1.03
N PHE A 153 0.37 3.90 -1.64
CA PHE A 153 -0.64 4.53 -2.48
C PHE A 153 -0.75 3.90 -3.89
N LEU A 154 0.27 3.17 -4.33
CA LEU A 154 0.28 2.42 -5.59
C LEU A 154 -0.33 1.04 -5.33
N LYS A 155 -1.58 0.87 -5.72
CA LYS A 155 -2.25 -0.43 -5.65
C LYS A 155 -2.09 -1.15 -6.99
N PRO A 156 -1.69 -2.44 -7.00
CA PRO A 156 -1.52 -3.19 -8.25
C PRO A 156 -2.74 -3.11 -9.18
N GLU A 157 -3.95 -3.14 -8.62
CA GLU A 157 -5.20 -3.11 -9.37
C GLU A 157 -5.46 -1.77 -10.09
N SER A 158 -4.80 -0.69 -9.65
CA SER A 158 -4.97 0.66 -10.19
C SER A 158 -3.81 1.15 -11.04
N LEU A 159 -2.79 0.30 -11.26
CA LEU A 159 -1.64 0.66 -12.06
C LEU A 159 -1.98 0.64 -13.54
N LYS A 160 -1.62 1.72 -14.24
CA LYS A 160 -1.65 1.78 -15.70
C LYS A 160 -0.38 1.15 -16.28
N ASN A 161 -0.48 0.52 -17.44
CA ASN A 161 0.67 -0.05 -18.13
C ASN A 161 1.77 0.98 -18.38
N THR A 162 1.39 2.22 -18.68
CA THR A 162 2.29 3.36 -18.91
C THR A 162 3.12 3.72 -17.67
N TRP A 163 2.65 3.37 -16.46
CA TRP A 163 3.34 3.67 -15.21
C TRP A 163 4.34 2.59 -14.80
N LEU A 164 4.23 1.37 -15.35
CA LEU A 164 5.03 0.21 -14.93
C LEU A 164 6.53 0.45 -15.05
N LYS A 165 6.97 1.23 -16.05
CA LYS A 165 8.39 1.59 -16.22
C LYS A 165 8.95 2.41 -15.05
N PHE A 166 8.08 3.10 -14.27
CA PHE A 166 8.48 3.89 -13.10
C PHE A 166 8.33 3.11 -11.79
N VAL A 167 7.70 1.94 -11.83
CA VAL A 167 7.43 1.09 -10.67
C VAL A 167 7.72 -0.39 -10.96
N PRO A 168 8.88 -0.74 -11.55
CA PRO A 168 9.17 -2.09 -12.01
C PRO A 168 9.08 -3.15 -10.90
N TRP A 169 9.35 -2.76 -9.65
CA TRP A 169 9.27 -3.66 -8.48
C TRP A 169 7.85 -4.07 -8.09
N LEU A 170 6.81 -3.50 -8.70
CA LEU A 170 5.41 -3.90 -8.49
C LEU A 170 4.94 -4.94 -9.52
N LEU A 171 5.77 -5.27 -10.50
CA LEU A 171 5.48 -6.36 -11.44
C LEU A 171 5.58 -7.71 -10.73
N PRO A 172 4.66 -8.66 -10.99
CA PRO A 172 4.65 -9.96 -10.32
C PRO A 172 5.93 -10.78 -10.52
N GLU A 173 6.63 -10.59 -11.64
CA GLU A 173 7.88 -11.31 -11.96
C GLU A 173 9.13 -10.73 -11.27
N SER A 174 9.05 -9.53 -10.71
CA SER A 174 10.20 -8.85 -10.08
C SER A 174 10.14 -8.80 -8.56
N ASN A 175 9.20 -9.52 -7.94
CA ASN A 175 9.06 -9.50 -6.48
C ASN A 175 9.77 -10.72 -5.86
N PRO A 176 11.04 -10.57 -5.36
CA PRO A 176 11.79 -11.67 -4.76
C PRO A 176 11.25 -12.13 -3.39
N LEU A 177 10.09 -11.59 -2.95
CA LEU A 177 9.43 -11.92 -1.69
C LEU A 177 8.27 -12.93 -1.85
N VAL A 178 8.09 -13.52 -3.02
CA VAL A 178 7.01 -14.48 -3.34
C VAL A 178 7.59 -15.87 -3.67
N SER A 179 8.78 -16.17 -3.23
CA SER A 179 9.34 -17.55 -3.25
C SER A 179 9.41 -18.12 -1.84
#